data_5ad1996957030dc7d269213fcad01b2f
#
_entry.id   5ad1996957030dc7d269213fcad01b2f
#
_cell.length_a   1.000
_cell.length_b   1.000
_cell.length_c   1.000
_cell.angle_alpha   90.00
_cell.angle_beta   90.00
_cell.angle_gamma   90.00
#
_symmetry.space_group_name_H-M   'P 1'
#
loop_
_entity.id
_entity.type
_entity.pdbx_description
1 polymer ?
#
loop_
_entity_poly.entity_id
_entity_poly.type
_entity_poly.pdbx_seq_one_letter_code
_entity_poly.pdbx_strand_id
1 'polypeptide(L)'
;MTAFDLKGIGMTSQRTRDRLVLRLREQGIADEAVLETIRSTPRHIFVDEALSHRAYEDTALPIGFNQTISQPFVVAKMTQLLLRGDHEHVLEIGTGSGYQTALLSKLCKNVHSVERVAAFIPKARERLRAL
;
A
#
# COMPACT_ATOMS: atom_id res chain seq x y z
N MET A 1 -19.49 -0.63 12.00
CA MET A 1 -18.61 -0.82 10.81
C MET A 1 -18.24 0.54 10.26
N THR A 2 -16.96 0.85 10.22
CA THR A 2 -16.48 2.12 9.65
C THR A 2 -16.35 1.96 8.14
N ALA A 3 -17.06 2.78 7.38
CA ALA A 3 -16.88 2.82 5.93
C ALA A 3 -15.67 3.68 5.61
N PHE A 4 -14.73 3.14 4.83
CA PHE A 4 -13.59 3.90 4.33
C PHE A 4 -13.99 4.72 3.10
N ASP A 5 -13.52 5.95 3.01
CA ASP A 5 -13.63 6.75 1.79
C ASP A 5 -12.55 6.33 0.79
N LEU A 6 -12.88 5.37 -0.04
CA LEU A 6 -11.94 4.82 -1.02
C LEU A 6 -11.63 5.79 -2.15
N LYS A 7 -12.54 6.68 -2.48
CA LYS A 7 -12.35 7.66 -3.55
C LYS A 7 -11.44 8.80 -3.14
N GLY A 8 -11.63 9.28 -1.91
CA GLY A 8 -10.91 10.42 -1.40
C GLY A 8 -11.29 11.75 -2.06
N ILE A 9 -10.90 12.84 -1.42
CA ILE A 9 -11.05 14.20 -1.94
C ILE A 9 -9.78 15.00 -1.64
N GLY A 10 -9.53 16.07 -2.38
CA GLY A 10 -8.34 16.91 -2.13
C GLY A 10 -7.05 16.11 -2.22
N MET A 11 -6.30 16.09 -1.12
CA MET A 11 -5.00 15.40 -1.06
C MET A 11 -5.08 13.87 -1.09
N THR A 12 -6.26 13.28 -0.98
CA THR A 12 -6.48 11.85 -1.09
C THR A 12 -7.22 11.46 -2.38
N SER A 13 -7.47 12.41 -3.28
CA SER A 13 -8.20 12.22 -4.52
C SER A 13 -7.43 11.37 -5.54
N GLN A 14 -8.14 10.87 -6.54
CA GLN A 14 -7.54 10.15 -7.67
C GLN A 14 -6.45 10.98 -8.35
N ARG A 15 -6.67 12.29 -8.48
CA ARG A 15 -5.67 13.19 -9.08
C ARG A 15 -4.35 13.19 -8.30
N THR A 16 -4.41 13.16 -6.99
CA THR A 16 -3.21 13.09 -6.13
C THR A 16 -2.50 11.74 -6.29
N ARG A 17 -3.27 10.64 -6.38
CA ARG A 17 -2.72 9.31 -6.67
C ARG A 17 -2.03 9.26 -8.03
N ASP A 18 -2.64 9.84 -9.04
CA ASP A 18 -2.07 9.89 -10.39
C ASP A 18 -0.73 10.65 -10.40
N ARG A 19 -0.60 11.72 -9.62
CA ARG A 19 0.66 12.44 -9.46
C ARG A 19 1.74 11.59 -8.78
N LEU A 20 1.36 10.79 -7.78
CA LEU A 20 2.30 9.87 -7.14
C LEU A 20 2.83 8.86 -8.17
N VAL A 21 1.95 8.27 -8.97
CA VAL A 21 2.33 7.30 -10.01
C VAL A 21 3.28 7.95 -11.02
N LEU A 22 3.02 9.18 -11.43
CA LEU A 22 3.89 9.90 -12.34
C LEU A 22 5.30 10.08 -11.74
N ARG A 23 5.38 10.47 -10.47
CA ARG A 23 6.68 10.60 -9.77
C ARG A 23 7.41 9.26 -9.69
N LEU A 24 6.71 8.18 -9.39
CA LEU A 24 7.31 6.83 -9.33
C LEU A 24 7.87 6.42 -10.69
N ARG A 25 7.16 6.73 -11.76
CA ARG A 25 7.64 6.48 -13.13
C ARG A 25 8.91 7.29 -13.42
N GLU A 26 8.94 8.54 -13.04
CA GLU A 26 10.12 9.41 -13.20
C GLU A 26 11.32 8.91 -12.39
N GLN A 27 11.06 8.25 -11.26
CA GLN A 27 12.08 7.64 -10.41
C GLN A 27 12.54 6.25 -10.91
N GLY A 28 12.02 5.78 -12.03
CA GLY A 28 12.47 4.55 -12.66
C GLY A 28 11.60 3.31 -12.42
N ILE A 29 10.42 3.45 -11.83
CA ILE A 29 9.47 2.34 -11.76
C ILE A 29 8.83 2.18 -13.13
N ALA A 30 9.12 1.07 -13.78
CA ALA A 30 8.73 0.81 -15.17
C ALA A 30 7.63 -0.26 -15.33
N ASP A 31 7.38 -1.07 -14.30
CA ASP A 31 6.36 -2.12 -14.36
C ASP A 31 4.97 -1.51 -14.32
N GLU A 32 4.25 -1.58 -15.43
CA GLU A 32 2.93 -0.98 -15.56
C GLU A 32 1.89 -1.63 -14.65
N ALA A 33 2.00 -2.93 -14.37
CA ALA A 33 1.09 -3.60 -13.43
C ALA A 33 1.28 -3.08 -12.01
N VAL A 34 2.51 -2.82 -11.60
CA VAL A 34 2.83 -2.22 -10.29
C VAL A 34 2.26 -0.80 -10.21
N LEU A 35 2.52 0.02 -11.22
CA LEU A 35 2.06 1.40 -11.26
C LEU A 35 0.52 1.49 -11.23
N GLU A 36 -0.16 0.66 -12.01
CA GLU A 36 -1.62 0.63 -12.03
C GLU A 36 -2.22 0.15 -10.71
N THR A 37 -1.58 -0.84 -10.08
CA THR A 37 -2.02 -1.32 -8.77
C THR A 37 -1.90 -0.23 -7.70
N ILE A 38 -0.81 0.53 -7.70
CA ILE A 38 -0.63 1.66 -6.79
C ILE A 38 -1.66 2.75 -7.10
N ARG A 39 -1.91 3.05 -8.36
CA ARG A 39 -2.88 4.05 -8.79
C ARG A 39 -4.30 3.73 -8.30
N SER A 40 -4.68 2.46 -8.36
CA SER A 40 -6.03 2.00 -8.02
C SER A 40 -6.22 1.63 -6.54
N THR A 41 -5.14 1.57 -5.76
CA THR A 41 -5.22 1.21 -4.34
C THR A 41 -5.19 2.46 -3.46
N PRO A 42 -6.22 2.70 -2.63
CA PRO A 42 -6.31 3.91 -1.83
C PRO A 42 -5.38 3.84 -0.61
N ARG A 43 -4.14 4.29 -0.77
CA ARG A 43 -3.13 4.28 0.30
C ARG A 43 -3.60 5.02 1.56
N HIS A 44 -4.44 6.05 1.41
CA HIS A 44 -4.89 6.88 2.53
C HIS A 44 -5.73 6.13 3.57
N ILE A 45 -6.33 4.99 3.22
CA ILE A 45 -7.05 4.18 4.21
C ILE A 45 -6.11 3.34 5.08
N PHE A 46 -4.83 3.24 4.71
CA PHE A 46 -3.82 2.45 5.42
C PHE A 46 -3.02 3.27 6.44
N VAL A 47 -3.35 4.53 6.63
CA VAL A 47 -2.77 5.41 7.65
C VAL A 47 -3.87 5.94 8.56
N ASP A 48 -3.50 6.48 9.72
CA ASP A 48 -4.46 7.16 10.58
C ASP A 48 -5.08 8.35 9.85
N GLU A 49 -6.34 8.63 10.16
CA GLU A 49 -7.08 9.72 9.52
C GLU A 49 -6.35 11.06 9.64
N ALA A 50 -5.71 11.31 10.77
CA ALA A 50 -4.91 12.51 11.00
C ALA A 50 -3.75 12.67 10.02
N LEU A 51 -3.27 11.59 9.40
CA LEU A 51 -2.16 11.57 8.46
C LEU A 51 -2.62 11.33 7.01
N SER A 52 -3.91 11.14 6.78
CA SER A 52 -4.42 10.74 5.46
C SER A 52 -4.05 11.74 4.36
N HIS A 53 -4.00 13.03 4.67
CA HIS A 53 -3.60 14.09 3.73
C HIS A 53 -2.15 14.00 3.28
N ARG A 54 -1.31 13.21 3.98
CA ARG A 54 0.10 12.97 3.65
C ARG A 54 0.33 11.62 2.99
N ALA A 55 -0.71 10.80 2.83
CA ALA A 55 -0.58 9.41 2.39
C ALA A 55 0.08 9.25 1.02
N TYR A 56 -0.02 10.25 0.16
CA TYR A 56 0.52 10.21 -1.21
C TYR A 56 1.83 10.99 -1.36
N GLU A 57 2.40 11.49 -0.28
CA GLU A 57 3.78 11.96 -0.27
C GLU A 57 4.73 10.77 -0.39
N ASP A 58 5.88 10.96 -1.05
CA ASP A 58 6.89 9.91 -1.16
C ASP A 58 7.75 9.85 0.11
N THR A 59 7.13 9.47 1.21
CA THR A 59 7.74 9.36 2.53
C THR A 59 7.12 8.22 3.32
N ALA A 60 7.87 7.68 4.28
CA ALA A 60 7.33 6.76 5.28
C ALA A 60 6.49 7.54 6.30
N LEU A 61 5.45 6.93 6.82
CA LEU A 61 4.58 7.51 7.83
C LEU A 61 4.42 6.56 9.01
N PRO A 62 4.27 7.08 10.25
CA PRO A 62 4.08 6.22 11.41
C PRO A 62 2.71 5.52 11.38
N ILE A 63 2.68 4.29 11.87
CA ILE A 63 1.46 3.50 12.04
C ILE A 63 1.28 3.00 13.48
N GLY A 64 2.08 3.50 14.41
CA GLY A 64 2.08 3.08 15.82
C GLY A 64 3.11 1.98 16.10
N PHE A 65 3.35 1.72 17.38
CA PHE A 65 4.29 0.68 17.85
C PHE A 65 5.70 0.83 17.27
N ASN A 66 6.15 2.06 17.03
CA ASN A 66 7.44 2.39 16.40
C ASN A 66 7.61 1.77 15.00
N GLN A 67 6.50 1.50 14.31
CA GLN A 67 6.48 0.98 12.94
C GLN A 67 6.00 2.02 11.97
N THR A 68 6.28 1.82 10.69
CA THR A 68 5.88 2.72 9.61
C THR A 68 5.24 1.96 8.46
N ILE A 69 4.38 2.66 7.72
CA ILE A 69 4.08 2.30 6.34
C ILE A 69 5.26 2.79 5.49
N SER A 70 5.83 1.90 4.69
CA SER A 70 7.02 2.23 3.91
C SER A 70 6.73 3.30 2.86
N GLN A 71 7.77 4.09 2.54
CA GLN A 71 7.74 5.09 1.49
C GLN A 71 7.21 4.48 0.17
N PRO A 72 6.35 5.17 -0.57
CA PRO A 72 5.79 4.64 -1.83
C PRO A 72 6.83 4.13 -2.82
N PHE A 73 7.93 4.83 -3.02
CA PHE A 73 9.00 4.38 -3.92
C PHE A 73 9.58 3.04 -3.47
N VAL A 74 9.82 2.84 -2.18
CA VAL A 74 10.36 1.59 -1.63
C VAL A 74 9.37 0.45 -1.89
N VAL A 75 8.09 0.66 -1.61
CA VAL A 75 7.03 -0.33 -1.87
C VAL A 75 6.99 -0.71 -3.35
N ALA A 76 6.98 0.29 -4.23
CA ALA A 76 6.96 0.07 -5.68
C ALA A 76 8.19 -0.69 -6.16
N LYS A 77 9.37 -0.33 -5.68
CA LYS A 77 10.63 -0.96 -6.06
C LYS A 77 10.70 -2.42 -5.60
N MET A 78 10.33 -2.69 -4.37
CA MET A 78 10.30 -4.05 -3.83
C MET A 78 9.31 -4.93 -4.61
N THR A 79 8.13 -4.40 -4.88
CA THR A 79 7.10 -5.11 -5.65
C THR A 79 7.57 -5.41 -7.07
N GLN A 80 8.14 -4.43 -7.75
CA GLN A 80 8.69 -4.62 -9.10
C GLN A 80 9.77 -5.70 -9.13
N LEU A 81 10.66 -5.72 -8.14
CA LEU A 81 11.71 -6.74 -8.05
C LEU A 81 11.12 -8.13 -7.77
N LEU A 82 10.11 -8.21 -6.91
CA LEU A 82 9.45 -9.47 -6.60
C LEU A 82 8.80 -10.08 -7.85
N LEU A 83 8.15 -9.27 -8.67
CA LEU A 83 7.44 -9.74 -9.87
C LEU A 83 8.37 -10.25 -10.98
N ARG A 84 9.69 -10.02 -10.88
CA ARG A 84 10.67 -10.59 -11.81
C ARG A 84 10.88 -12.08 -11.62
N GLY A 85 10.60 -12.59 -10.41
CA GLY A 85 10.71 -14.02 -10.10
C GLY A 85 9.37 -14.72 -10.15
N ASP A 86 9.34 -15.95 -9.65
CA ASP A 86 8.10 -16.68 -9.43
C ASP A 86 7.35 -15.98 -8.28
N HIS A 87 6.15 -15.54 -8.57
CA HIS A 87 5.31 -14.79 -7.61
C HIS A 87 3.89 -15.35 -7.49
N GLU A 88 3.70 -16.62 -7.88
CA GLU A 88 2.40 -17.28 -7.73
C GLU A 88 2.03 -17.42 -6.24
N HIS A 89 3.00 -17.80 -5.41
CA HIS A 89 2.84 -17.92 -3.96
C HIS A 89 3.84 -16.99 -3.27
N VAL A 90 3.35 -16.06 -2.47
CA VAL A 90 4.16 -15.06 -1.80
C VAL A 90 3.93 -15.10 -0.30
N LEU A 91 5.01 -15.06 0.46
CA LEU A 91 4.97 -14.86 1.92
C LEU A 91 5.48 -13.45 2.24
N GLU A 92 4.64 -12.67 2.88
CA GLU A 92 5.01 -11.37 3.42
C GLU A 92 5.31 -11.49 4.91
N ILE A 93 6.46 -11.01 5.34
CA ILE A 93 6.82 -10.89 6.75
C ILE A 93 6.64 -9.43 7.16
N GLY A 94 5.70 -9.17 8.07
CA GLY A 94 5.38 -7.83 8.53
C GLY A 94 4.22 -7.19 7.78
N THR A 95 3.00 -7.64 8.09
CA THR A 95 1.76 -7.09 7.49
C THR A 95 1.62 -5.58 7.75
N GLY A 96 1.95 -5.13 8.96
CA GLY A 96 1.83 -3.74 9.36
C GLY A 96 0.44 -3.19 9.14
N SER A 97 0.33 -2.11 8.37
CA SER A 97 -0.96 -1.52 8.02
C SER A 97 -1.79 -2.36 7.04
N GLY A 98 -1.14 -3.25 6.29
CA GLY A 98 -1.76 -4.05 5.23
C GLY A 98 -1.63 -3.48 3.83
N TYR A 99 -0.97 -2.35 3.66
CA TYR A 99 -0.86 -1.69 2.34
C TYR A 99 -0.12 -2.56 1.32
N GLN A 100 1.09 -3.02 1.66
CA GLN A 100 1.87 -3.92 0.78
C GLN A 100 1.09 -5.20 0.51
N THR A 101 0.41 -5.74 1.52
CA THR A 101 -0.46 -6.91 1.40
C THR A 101 -1.54 -6.69 0.34
N ALA A 102 -2.18 -5.52 0.36
CA ALA A 102 -3.22 -5.15 -0.61
C ALA A 102 -2.67 -5.14 -2.04
N LEU A 103 -1.48 -4.56 -2.25
CA LEU A 103 -0.85 -4.54 -3.56
C LEU A 103 -0.52 -5.96 -4.03
N LEU A 104 0.10 -6.75 -3.17
CA LEU A 104 0.49 -8.12 -3.50
C LEU A 104 -0.72 -8.98 -3.84
N SER A 105 -1.84 -8.80 -3.13
CA SER A 105 -3.06 -9.57 -3.37
C SER A 105 -3.66 -9.36 -4.76
N LYS A 106 -3.39 -8.22 -5.36
CA LYS A 106 -3.83 -7.90 -6.73
C LYS A 106 -2.87 -8.39 -7.82
N LEU A 107 -1.62 -8.63 -7.45
CA LEU A 107 -0.54 -8.95 -8.38
C LEU A 107 -0.12 -10.42 -8.34
N CYS A 108 -0.40 -11.11 -7.24
CA CYS A 108 0.01 -12.48 -7.00
C CYS A 108 -1.21 -13.36 -6.75
N LYS A 109 -1.10 -14.64 -7.06
CA LYS A 109 -2.22 -15.59 -6.95
C LYS A 109 -2.57 -15.87 -5.48
N ASN A 110 -1.55 -16.16 -4.66
CA ASN A 110 -1.71 -16.47 -3.25
C ASN A 110 -0.72 -15.66 -2.42
N VAL A 111 -1.23 -14.93 -1.44
CA VAL A 111 -0.41 -14.15 -0.52
C VAL A 111 -0.71 -14.59 0.91
N HIS A 112 0.34 -14.97 1.62
CA HIS A 112 0.29 -15.23 3.05
C HIS A 112 1.09 -14.11 3.74
N SER A 113 0.47 -13.44 4.70
CA SER A 113 1.10 -12.35 5.42
C SER A 113 1.09 -12.62 6.91
N VAL A 114 2.22 -12.44 7.56
CA VAL A 114 2.37 -12.65 9.00
C VAL A 114 2.82 -11.37 9.69
N GLU A 115 2.30 -11.15 10.90
CA GLU A 115 2.58 -9.96 11.68
C GLU A 115 2.83 -10.32 13.14
N ARG A 116 3.96 -9.83 13.67
CA ARG A 116 4.34 -10.05 15.07
C ARG A 116 3.52 -9.18 16.04
N VAL A 117 3.18 -7.96 15.63
CA VAL A 117 2.42 -7.03 16.47
C VAL A 117 0.92 -7.31 16.30
N ALA A 118 0.35 -8.06 17.24
CA ALA A 118 -1.04 -8.52 17.16
C ALA A 118 -2.04 -7.39 16.97
N ALA A 119 -1.77 -6.20 17.53
CA ALA A 119 -2.65 -5.04 17.45
C ALA A 119 -2.89 -4.53 16.01
N PHE A 120 -1.96 -4.80 15.07
CA PHE A 120 -2.16 -4.41 13.67
C PHE A 120 -3.14 -5.30 12.92
N ILE A 121 -3.31 -6.55 13.35
CA ILE A 121 -4.02 -7.56 12.55
C ILE A 121 -5.50 -7.22 12.32
N PRO A 122 -6.30 -6.86 13.35
CA PRO A 122 -7.72 -6.57 13.12
C PRO A 122 -7.94 -5.42 12.13
N LYS A 123 -7.13 -4.36 12.24
CA LYS A 123 -7.26 -3.18 11.40
C LYS A 123 -6.80 -3.43 9.97
N ALA A 124 -5.74 -4.20 9.79
CA ALA A 124 -5.29 -4.63 8.47
C ALA A 124 -6.37 -5.47 7.78
N ARG A 125 -6.99 -6.41 8.49
CA ARG A 125 -8.10 -7.21 7.95
C ARG A 125 -9.29 -6.35 7.55
N GLU A 126 -9.66 -5.37 8.36
CA GLU A 126 -10.76 -4.45 8.06
C GLU A 126 -10.50 -3.69 6.76
N ARG A 127 -9.29 -3.14 6.61
CA ARG A 127 -8.88 -2.41 5.40
C ARG A 127 -8.88 -3.31 4.15
N LEU A 128 -8.32 -4.51 4.27
CA LEU A 128 -8.26 -5.46 3.16
C LEU A 128 -9.64 -5.92 2.70
N ARG A 129 -10.58 -6.07 3.63
CA ARG A 129 -11.97 -6.44 3.31
C ARG A 129 -12.74 -5.31 2.63
N ALA A 130 -12.31 -4.06 2.79
CA ALA A 130 -12.96 -2.90 2.18
C ALA A 130 -12.60 -2.74 0.69
N LEU A 131 -11.57 -3.43 0.22
CA LEU A 131 -11.11 -3.38 -1.16
C LEU A 131 -11.73 -4.50 -2.00
#